data_b421f3a2b4e5335e8d1fd8c909515201
#
_entry.id   b421f3a2b4e5335e8d1fd8c909515201
#
_cell.length_a   1.000
_cell.length_b   1.000
_cell.length_c   1.000
_cell.angle_alpha   90.00
_cell.angle_beta   90.00
_cell.angle_gamma   90.00
#
_symmetry.space_group_name_H-M   'P 1'
#
loop_
_entity.id
_entity.type
_entity.pdbx_description
1 polymer ?
#
loop_
_entity_poly.entity_id
_entity_poly.type
_entity_poly.pdbx_seq_one_letter_code
_entity_poly.pdbx_strand_id
1 'polypeptide(L)'
;MSAYFSYVSAKISSILTPEFWAAQWPEWRASILTCALILLFRLCYRNFILKLTGYLKQRYSYDFIDDFVKAFNHPVQTFLWILAFYMFIVLSPLNPFSQHPVFDKILRSSLIVCLIWGLYNLCDAGHGLIMKLLKRSSLHIDETVGELISALAHMMCIMFGIVLVANEWDYDITAFVASLGIGAMAIAFAAKDSLANIFGSLVIITERPFVIGDWISANNIEGIVEKITFRSTCIRTFYQELVYVPNNLLSNTPIINYTQREKFRIQFMLGVTYSTTREQMQIVCQQIRQLCEQMDEIHNEGIDINFFEFGDSSLNIRIVCYAKVPENASYLIKNQVYYQTRAKFNLEVKRILEENNVSCAFPSRSIYFETPIPGTDAGQTIEEQQRVTPDLQNAKGVQIEKTEEK
;
A
#
# COMPACT_ATOMS: atom_id res chain seq x y z
N MET A 1 4.86 63.63 -8.30
CA MET A 1 5.95 63.48 -7.32
C MET A 1 6.42 64.81 -6.73
N SER A 2 6.71 65.87 -7.53
CA SER A 2 7.21 67.17 -7.01
C SER A 2 6.22 67.87 -6.09
N ALA A 3 4.91 67.92 -6.40
CA ALA A 3 3.89 68.51 -5.52
C ALA A 3 3.72 67.80 -4.18
N TYR A 4 3.91 66.49 -4.16
CA TYR A 4 3.89 65.70 -2.89
C TYR A 4 5.12 65.98 -2.02
N PHE A 5 6.30 66.09 -2.64
CA PHE A 5 7.53 66.44 -1.93
C PHE A 5 7.45 67.85 -1.33
N SER A 6 6.92 68.84 -2.08
CA SER A 6 6.73 70.19 -1.53
C SER A 6 5.70 70.25 -0.41
N TYR A 7 4.61 69.49 -0.52
CA TYR A 7 3.62 69.36 0.56
C TYR A 7 4.22 68.70 1.81
N VAL A 8 4.99 67.60 1.63
CA VAL A 8 5.66 66.91 2.72
C VAL A 8 6.70 67.82 3.41
N SER A 9 7.50 68.59 2.64
CA SER A 9 8.48 69.51 3.22
C SER A 9 7.83 70.68 3.98
N ALA A 10 6.74 71.25 3.49
CA ALA A 10 5.96 72.28 4.16
C ALA A 10 5.30 71.76 5.47
N LYS A 11 4.84 70.51 5.45
CA LYS A 11 4.26 69.88 6.65
C LYS A 11 5.32 69.52 7.68
N ILE A 12 6.51 69.10 7.26
CA ILE A 12 7.64 68.84 8.18
C ILE A 12 8.08 70.16 8.88
N SER A 13 8.11 71.28 8.14
CA SER A 13 8.43 72.55 8.74
C SER A 13 7.38 73.05 9.75
N SER A 14 6.09 72.76 9.52
CA SER A 14 5.02 73.10 10.44
C SER A 14 5.04 72.21 11.73
N ILE A 15 5.49 70.99 11.64
CA ILE A 15 5.64 70.08 12.79
C ILE A 15 6.70 70.60 13.78
N LEU A 16 7.62 71.39 13.36
CA LEU A 16 8.68 71.96 14.21
C LEU A 16 8.23 73.18 15.04
N THR A 17 6.99 73.67 14.85
CA THR A 17 6.48 74.84 15.58
C THR A 17 5.75 74.41 16.87
N PRO A 18 5.94 75.15 18.02
CA PRO A 18 5.25 74.84 19.27
C PRO A 18 3.73 74.97 19.19
N GLU A 19 3.23 75.83 18.32
CA GLU A 19 1.80 76.08 18.08
C GLU A 19 1.10 74.84 17.47
N PHE A 20 1.78 74.13 16.60
CA PHE A 20 1.30 72.86 16.03
C PHE A 20 1.05 71.80 17.12
N TRP A 21 1.92 71.66 18.05
CA TRP A 21 1.78 70.71 19.16
C TRP A 21 0.62 71.04 20.10
N ALA A 22 0.45 72.33 20.39
CA ALA A 22 -0.63 72.78 21.27
C ALA A 22 -2.02 72.61 20.63
N ALA A 23 -2.16 72.92 19.36
CA ALA A 23 -3.44 72.83 18.63
C ALA A 23 -3.89 71.38 18.37
N GLN A 24 -2.95 70.47 18.20
CA GLN A 24 -3.25 69.07 17.86
C GLN A 24 -3.08 68.08 19.06
N TRP A 25 -2.95 68.60 20.27
CA TRP A 25 -2.81 67.80 21.47
C TRP A 25 -3.91 66.74 21.70
N PRO A 26 -5.21 66.96 21.32
CA PRO A 26 -6.24 65.91 21.47
C PRO A 26 -6.00 64.69 20.57
N GLU A 27 -5.49 64.89 19.33
CA GLU A 27 -5.19 63.78 18.39
C GLU A 27 -3.96 62.99 18.84
N TRP A 28 -2.93 63.67 19.39
CA TRP A 28 -1.80 62.98 20.00
C TRP A 28 -2.20 62.11 21.18
N ARG A 29 -3.15 62.61 22.04
CA ARG A 29 -3.67 61.81 23.14
C ARG A 29 -4.34 60.52 22.68
N ALA A 30 -5.18 60.58 21.61
CA ALA A 30 -5.86 59.41 21.05
C ALA A 30 -4.85 58.39 20.51
N SER A 31 -3.82 58.87 19.80
CA SER A 31 -2.76 58.01 19.27
C SER A 31 -1.96 57.29 20.36
N ILE A 32 -1.55 58.04 21.38
CA ILE A 32 -0.80 57.49 22.53
C ILE A 32 -1.64 56.50 23.29
N LEU A 33 -2.93 56.80 23.50
CA LEU A 33 -3.84 55.93 24.27
C LEU A 33 -4.10 54.61 23.54
N THR A 34 -4.34 54.65 22.25
CA THR A 34 -4.51 53.43 21.42
C THR A 34 -3.24 52.59 21.34
N CYS A 35 -2.08 53.22 21.16
CA CYS A 35 -0.80 52.55 21.20
C CYS A 35 -0.56 51.88 22.56
N ALA A 36 -0.81 52.59 23.67
CA ALA A 36 -0.71 52.05 25.02
C ALA A 36 -1.68 50.86 25.22
N LEU A 37 -2.92 50.95 24.71
CA LEU A 37 -3.90 49.87 24.79
C LEU A 37 -3.44 48.60 24.03
N ILE A 38 -2.89 48.76 22.85
CA ILE A 38 -2.36 47.62 22.03
C ILE A 38 -1.15 47.00 22.75
N LEU A 39 -0.26 47.82 23.32
CA LEU A 39 0.89 47.34 24.09
C LEU A 39 0.46 46.63 25.37
N LEU A 40 -0.56 47.14 26.06
CA LEU A 40 -1.16 46.49 27.24
C LEU A 40 -1.78 45.13 26.80
N PHE A 41 -2.53 45.12 25.69
CA PHE A 41 -3.09 43.89 25.15
C PHE A 41 -1.99 42.87 24.82
N ARG A 42 -0.88 43.31 24.25
CA ARG A 42 0.29 42.45 24.00
C ARG A 42 0.86 41.82 25.27
N LEU A 43 0.96 42.62 26.35
CA LEU A 43 1.42 42.10 27.64
C LEU A 43 0.43 41.10 28.24
N CYS A 44 -0.87 41.39 28.15
CA CYS A 44 -1.93 40.48 28.58
C CYS A 44 -1.92 39.20 27.73
N TYR A 45 -1.77 39.32 26.41
CA TYR A 45 -1.68 38.19 25.47
C TYR A 45 -0.52 37.28 25.88
N ARG A 46 0.68 37.82 26.10
CA ARG A 46 1.85 37.02 26.49
C ARG A 46 1.60 36.24 27.80
N ASN A 47 1.03 36.91 28.80
CA ASN A 47 0.74 36.29 30.09
C ASN A 47 -0.41 35.26 30.00
N PHE A 48 -1.42 35.56 29.19
CA PHE A 48 -2.54 34.64 28.91
C PHE A 48 -2.06 33.36 28.19
N ILE A 49 -1.23 33.51 27.15
CA ILE A 49 -0.67 32.37 26.41
C ILE A 49 0.19 31.50 27.35
N LEU A 50 1.06 32.07 28.16
CA LEU A 50 1.87 31.29 29.11
C LEU A 50 1.02 30.53 30.14
N LYS A 51 -0.11 31.09 30.57
CA LYS A 51 -1.06 30.40 31.46
C LYS A 51 -1.86 29.34 30.74
N LEU A 52 -2.28 29.62 29.49
CA LEU A 52 -3.05 28.72 28.66
C LEU A 52 -2.25 27.48 28.31
N THR A 53 -1.00 27.63 27.89
CA THR A 53 -0.11 26.49 27.57
C THR A 53 0.15 25.65 28.82
N GLY A 54 0.39 26.28 29.96
CA GLY A 54 0.53 25.57 31.24
C GLY A 54 -0.72 24.75 31.62
N TYR A 55 -1.90 25.34 31.49
CA TYR A 55 -3.18 24.68 31.79
C TYR A 55 -3.48 23.52 30.82
N LEU A 56 -3.27 23.74 29.50
CA LEU A 56 -3.51 22.72 28.45
C LEU A 56 -2.55 21.55 28.62
N LYS A 57 -1.30 21.80 28.99
CA LYS A 57 -0.30 20.76 29.23
C LYS A 57 -0.66 19.86 30.43
N GLN A 58 -1.32 20.42 31.45
CA GLN A 58 -1.78 19.64 32.62
C GLN A 58 -3.03 18.79 32.31
N ARG A 59 -3.91 19.24 31.40
CA ARG A 59 -5.21 18.61 31.16
C ARG A 59 -5.24 17.67 29.91
N TYR A 60 -4.43 17.97 28.92
CA TYR A 60 -4.37 17.24 27.68
C TYR A 60 -2.90 16.97 27.33
N SER A 61 -2.52 15.70 27.24
CA SER A 61 -1.18 15.28 26.77
C SER A 61 -0.95 15.53 25.27
N TYR A 62 -1.55 16.57 24.69
CA TYR A 62 -1.40 16.91 23.29
C TYR A 62 -0.28 17.93 23.10
N ASP A 63 0.90 17.47 22.73
CA ASP A 63 2.07 18.29 22.37
C ASP A 63 1.76 19.26 21.20
N PHE A 64 0.78 18.92 20.33
CA PHE A 64 0.44 19.71 19.14
C PHE A 64 -0.03 21.14 19.46
N ILE A 65 -0.89 21.33 20.48
CA ILE A 65 -1.40 22.66 20.86
C ILE A 65 -0.28 23.54 21.40
N ASP A 66 0.64 22.95 22.16
CA ASP A 66 1.80 23.67 22.71
C ASP A 66 2.74 24.11 21.59
N ASP A 67 3.00 23.23 20.62
CA ASP A 67 3.84 23.51 19.46
C ASP A 67 3.20 24.55 18.52
N PHE A 68 1.88 24.49 18.30
CA PHE A 68 1.15 25.50 17.55
C PHE A 68 1.23 26.87 18.20
N VAL A 69 0.98 26.96 19.51
CA VAL A 69 1.06 28.21 20.26
C VAL A 69 2.48 28.78 20.25
N LYS A 70 3.50 27.96 20.40
CA LYS A 70 4.90 28.37 20.31
C LYS A 70 5.26 28.91 18.94
N ALA A 71 4.80 28.23 17.85
CA ALA A 71 5.07 28.61 16.46
C ALA A 71 4.55 30.04 16.15
N PHE A 72 3.34 30.38 16.63
CA PHE A 72 2.71 31.66 16.36
C PHE A 72 3.02 32.74 17.37
N ASN A 73 3.58 32.41 18.53
CA ASN A 73 3.80 33.39 19.59
C ASN A 73 4.69 34.58 19.19
N HIS A 74 5.84 34.32 18.54
CA HIS A 74 6.73 35.38 18.06
C HIS A 74 6.12 36.19 16.93
N PRO A 75 5.57 35.56 15.84
CA PRO A 75 4.90 36.32 14.79
C PRO A 75 3.79 37.24 15.25
N VAL A 76 2.90 36.75 16.15
CA VAL A 76 1.80 37.53 16.66
C VAL A 76 2.31 38.73 17.50
N GLN A 77 3.31 38.53 18.35
CA GLN A 77 3.89 39.63 19.14
C GLN A 77 4.55 40.69 18.23
N THR A 78 5.21 40.28 17.15
CA THR A 78 5.81 41.18 16.15
C THR A 78 4.72 41.94 15.42
N PHE A 79 3.65 41.26 14.99
CA PHE A 79 2.52 41.90 14.33
C PHE A 79 1.84 42.94 15.22
N LEU A 80 1.66 42.67 16.53
CA LEU A 80 1.10 43.63 17.46
C LEU A 80 1.97 44.88 17.60
N TRP A 81 3.31 44.78 17.52
CA TRP A 81 4.18 45.94 17.44
C TRP A 81 3.98 46.76 16.19
N ILE A 82 3.89 46.10 15.03
CA ILE A 82 3.65 46.75 13.72
C ILE A 82 2.28 47.44 13.71
N LEU A 83 1.27 46.77 14.28
CA LEU A 83 -0.08 47.31 14.42
C LEU A 83 -0.13 48.52 15.34
N ALA A 84 0.58 48.47 16.46
CA ALA A 84 0.68 49.61 17.35
C ALA A 84 1.34 50.80 16.69
N PHE A 85 2.40 50.59 15.95
CA PHE A 85 3.09 51.64 15.18
C PHE A 85 2.22 52.23 14.07
N TYR A 86 1.52 51.35 13.33
CA TYR A 86 0.57 51.75 12.31
C TYR A 86 -0.57 52.62 12.88
N MET A 87 -1.22 52.14 13.94
CA MET A 87 -2.30 52.89 14.59
C MET A 87 -1.82 54.22 15.19
N PHE A 88 -0.58 54.25 15.70
CA PHE A 88 0.03 55.50 16.16
C PHE A 88 0.13 56.52 15.04
N ILE A 89 0.56 56.14 13.84
CA ILE A 89 0.69 57.05 12.68
C ILE A 89 -0.70 57.46 12.19
N VAL A 90 -1.65 56.52 12.04
CA VAL A 90 -3.00 56.78 11.49
C VAL A 90 -3.80 57.76 12.35
N LEU A 91 -3.69 57.65 13.68
CA LEU A 91 -4.44 58.45 14.62
C LEU A 91 -3.70 59.75 15.04
N SER A 92 -2.43 59.88 14.62
CA SER A 92 -1.64 61.08 14.92
C SER A 92 -1.90 62.22 13.93
N PRO A 93 -1.54 63.43 14.24
CA PRO A 93 -1.54 64.52 13.26
C PRO A 93 -0.64 64.31 12.05
N LEU A 94 0.11 63.21 12.02
CA LEU A 94 0.85 62.67 10.87
C LEU A 94 -0.06 61.98 9.84
N ASN A 95 -1.37 61.93 10.09
CA ASN A 95 -2.40 61.29 9.26
C ASN A 95 -2.27 61.55 7.73
N PRO A 96 -1.87 62.72 7.24
CA PRO A 96 -1.67 62.92 5.80
C PRO A 96 -0.66 61.95 5.15
N PHE A 97 0.28 61.41 5.96
CA PHE A 97 1.22 60.41 5.49
C PHE A 97 0.57 59.01 5.43
N SER A 98 -0.37 58.74 6.37
CA SER A 98 -1.07 57.43 6.44
C SER A 98 -2.15 57.27 5.37
N GLN A 99 -2.69 58.35 4.80
CA GLN A 99 -3.66 58.31 3.68
C GLN A 99 -3.05 57.78 2.36
N HIS A 100 -1.72 57.65 2.29
CA HIS A 100 -1.10 57.08 1.12
C HIS A 100 -1.33 55.56 1.12
N PRO A 101 -1.84 54.95 0.00
CA PRO A 101 -2.19 53.55 -0.08
C PRO A 101 -1.04 52.56 0.25
N VAL A 102 0.19 53.05 0.20
CA VAL A 102 1.39 52.27 0.57
C VAL A 102 1.40 51.86 2.04
N PHE A 103 0.85 52.69 2.96
CA PHE A 103 0.80 52.33 4.39
C PHE A 103 -0.10 51.13 4.65
N ASP A 104 -1.27 51.10 3.98
CA ASP A 104 -2.19 49.98 4.08
C ASP A 104 -1.57 48.70 3.48
N LYS A 105 -0.89 48.85 2.34
CA LYS A 105 -0.16 47.73 1.70
C LYS A 105 0.94 47.18 2.62
N ILE A 106 1.70 48.06 3.29
CA ILE A 106 2.73 47.65 4.25
C ILE A 106 2.10 46.85 5.44
N LEU A 107 0.98 47.34 6.01
CA LEU A 107 0.32 46.64 7.07
C LEU A 107 -0.17 45.24 6.65
N ARG A 108 -0.86 45.15 5.50
CA ARG A 108 -1.34 43.88 4.97
C ARG A 108 -0.19 42.94 4.63
N SER A 109 0.87 43.44 4.01
CA SER A 109 2.08 42.66 3.73
C SER A 109 2.72 42.16 5.02
N SER A 110 2.76 42.97 6.07
CA SER A 110 3.30 42.57 7.37
C SER A 110 2.45 41.47 8.04
N LEU A 111 1.12 41.53 7.88
CA LEU A 111 0.23 40.47 8.35
C LEU A 111 0.51 39.14 7.61
N ILE A 112 0.62 39.22 6.29
CA ILE A 112 0.95 38.06 5.46
C ILE A 112 2.28 37.45 5.89
N VAL A 113 3.33 38.26 6.03
CA VAL A 113 4.66 37.80 6.46
C VAL A 113 4.60 37.17 7.86
N CYS A 114 3.88 37.77 8.81
CA CYS A 114 3.73 37.19 10.16
C CYS A 114 2.96 35.86 10.14
N LEU A 115 1.93 35.71 9.31
CA LEU A 115 1.20 34.46 9.14
C LEU A 115 2.11 33.38 8.55
N ILE A 116 2.84 33.71 7.47
CA ILE A 116 3.78 32.77 6.83
C ILE A 116 4.90 32.38 7.79
N TRP A 117 5.42 33.33 8.58
CA TRP A 117 6.41 33.02 9.62
C TRP A 117 5.87 32.05 10.66
N GLY A 118 4.61 32.23 11.10
CA GLY A 118 3.96 31.28 12.00
C GLY A 118 3.81 29.89 11.38
N LEU A 119 3.40 29.81 10.10
CA LEU A 119 3.33 28.54 9.36
C LEU A 119 4.71 27.91 9.17
N TYR A 120 5.74 28.70 8.89
CA TYR A 120 7.11 28.23 8.76
C TYR A 120 7.58 27.54 10.06
N ASN A 121 7.38 28.20 11.22
CA ASN A 121 7.72 27.62 12.52
C ASN A 121 6.86 26.38 12.84
N LEU A 122 5.63 26.30 12.33
CA LEU A 122 4.75 25.17 12.52
C LEU A 122 5.24 23.93 11.73
N CYS A 123 5.92 24.12 10.59
CA CYS A 123 6.54 23.03 9.86
C CYS A 123 7.60 22.30 10.70
N ASP A 124 8.42 23.02 11.47
CA ASP A 124 9.40 22.44 12.38
C ASP A 124 8.73 21.66 13.53
N ALA A 125 7.66 22.22 14.09
CA ALA A 125 6.87 21.56 15.12
C ALA A 125 6.19 20.28 14.54
N GLY A 126 5.68 20.35 13.33
CA GLY A 126 5.09 19.21 12.61
C GLY A 126 6.09 18.08 12.39
N HIS A 127 7.33 18.40 12.01
CA HIS A 127 8.42 17.43 11.91
C HIS A 127 8.61 16.65 13.23
N GLY A 128 8.70 17.38 14.36
CA GLY A 128 8.82 16.77 15.69
C GLY A 128 7.68 15.82 16.05
N LEU A 129 6.44 16.17 15.68
CA LEU A 129 5.25 15.32 15.90
C LEU A 129 5.25 14.08 15.02
N ILE A 130 5.55 14.25 13.73
CA ILE A 130 5.64 13.14 12.78
C ILE A 130 6.69 12.13 13.26
N MET A 131 7.87 12.60 13.68
CA MET A 131 8.93 11.74 14.20
C MET A 131 8.53 11.02 15.50
N LYS A 132 7.80 11.68 16.41
CA LYS A 132 7.27 11.04 17.63
C LYS A 132 6.25 9.93 17.28
N LEU A 133 5.34 10.19 16.35
CA LEU A 133 4.35 9.21 15.88
C LEU A 133 5.02 8.01 15.18
N LEU A 134 6.02 8.27 14.35
CA LEU A 134 6.80 7.24 13.65
C LEU A 134 7.62 6.38 14.60
N LYS A 135 8.26 6.98 15.61
CA LYS A 135 8.99 6.23 16.66
C LYS A 135 8.05 5.36 17.51
N ARG A 136 6.77 5.71 17.61
CA ARG A 136 5.76 4.92 18.31
C ARG A 136 5.17 3.79 17.45
N SER A 137 5.19 3.93 16.14
CA SER A 137 4.87 2.87 15.19
C SER A 137 6.17 2.12 14.87
N SER A 138 6.09 0.81 14.63
CA SER A 138 7.23 -0.03 14.24
C SER A 138 7.82 0.30 12.84
N LEU A 139 7.47 1.44 12.28
CA LEU A 139 7.96 1.92 10.99
C LEU A 139 9.33 2.59 11.21
N HIS A 140 10.39 1.93 10.78
CA HIS A 140 11.73 2.51 10.70
C HIS A 140 11.78 3.42 9.46
N ILE A 141 11.34 4.68 9.63
CA ILE A 141 11.57 5.72 8.61
C ILE A 141 12.82 6.48 9.04
N ASP A 142 13.78 6.57 8.14
CA ASP A 142 15.01 7.31 8.37
C ASP A 142 14.69 8.79 8.67
N GLU A 143 15.41 9.34 9.62
CA GLU A 143 15.30 10.75 10.04
C GLU A 143 15.43 11.72 8.85
N THR A 144 16.23 11.33 7.85
CA THR A 144 16.45 12.03 6.58
C THR A 144 15.15 12.31 5.78
N VAL A 145 14.18 11.38 5.82
CA VAL A 145 12.89 11.57 5.11
C VAL A 145 12.05 12.66 5.79
N GLY A 146 12.08 12.71 7.11
CA GLY A 146 11.39 13.75 7.88
C GLY A 146 11.99 15.15 7.61
N GLU A 147 13.31 15.25 7.56
CA GLU A 147 14.03 16.49 7.22
C GLU A 147 13.70 16.96 5.79
N LEU A 148 13.65 16.04 4.82
CA LEU A 148 13.28 16.38 3.44
C LEU A 148 11.86 16.94 3.35
N ILE A 149 10.90 16.31 4.03
CA ILE A 149 9.50 16.78 4.06
C ILE A 149 9.43 18.17 4.68
N SER A 150 10.13 18.42 5.78
CA SER A 150 10.19 19.72 6.44
C SER A 150 10.82 20.78 5.52
N ALA A 151 11.92 20.47 4.85
CA ALA A 151 12.56 21.38 3.91
C ALA A 151 11.65 21.76 2.72
N LEU A 152 10.90 20.78 2.18
CA LEU A 152 9.92 21.04 1.13
C LEU A 152 8.76 21.92 1.63
N ALA A 153 8.25 21.66 2.85
CA ALA A 153 7.21 22.47 3.46
C ALA A 153 7.68 23.92 3.71
N HIS A 154 8.90 24.13 4.20
CA HIS A 154 9.49 25.45 4.36
C HIS A 154 9.61 26.18 3.02
N MET A 155 10.11 25.51 1.97
CA MET A 155 10.21 26.08 0.63
C MET A 155 8.81 26.51 0.11
N MET A 156 7.79 25.68 0.30
CA MET A 156 6.41 26.03 -0.08
C MET A 156 5.90 27.25 0.70
N CYS A 157 6.10 27.30 2.02
CA CYS A 157 5.71 28.45 2.85
C CYS A 157 6.34 29.75 2.33
N ILE A 158 7.65 29.76 2.05
CA ILE A 158 8.36 30.92 1.52
C ILE A 158 7.79 31.34 0.15
N MET A 159 7.57 30.37 -0.76
CA MET A 159 7.01 30.66 -2.09
C MET A 159 5.61 31.27 -2.00
N PHE A 160 4.73 30.70 -1.17
CA PHE A 160 3.41 31.28 -0.94
C PHE A 160 3.49 32.68 -0.34
N GLY A 161 4.39 32.90 0.61
CA GLY A 161 4.62 34.23 1.18
C GLY A 161 5.02 35.28 0.14
N ILE A 162 5.97 34.95 -0.72
CA ILE A 162 6.41 35.83 -1.81
C ILE A 162 5.24 36.15 -2.76
N VAL A 163 4.45 35.13 -3.17
CA VAL A 163 3.31 35.33 -4.08
C VAL A 163 2.25 36.25 -3.46
N LEU A 164 1.88 36.00 -2.18
CA LEU A 164 0.86 36.80 -1.51
C LEU A 164 1.31 38.24 -1.32
N VAL A 165 2.57 38.48 -0.94
CA VAL A 165 3.12 39.82 -0.80
C VAL A 165 3.18 40.53 -2.18
N ALA A 166 3.65 39.86 -3.24
CA ALA A 166 3.69 40.44 -4.58
C ALA A 166 2.30 40.84 -5.09
N ASN A 167 1.28 39.99 -4.82
CA ASN A 167 -0.11 40.28 -5.15
C ASN A 167 -0.64 41.53 -4.42
N GLU A 168 -0.27 41.75 -3.17
CA GLU A 168 -0.67 42.94 -2.39
C GLU A 168 -0.06 44.24 -3.01
N TRP A 169 1.08 44.11 -3.66
CA TRP A 169 1.74 45.22 -4.34
C TRP A 169 1.35 45.40 -5.83
N ASP A 170 0.23 44.76 -6.22
CA ASP A 170 -0.33 44.82 -7.59
C ASP A 170 0.63 44.27 -8.68
N TYR A 171 1.58 43.40 -8.31
CA TYR A 171 2.38 42.70 -9.31
C TYR A 171 1.54 41.63 -9.98
N ASP A 172 1.64 41.55 -11.30
CA ASP A 172 1.00 40.44 -12.03
C ASP A 172 1.73 39.13 -11.77
N ILE A 173 1.10 38.31 -10.93
CA ILE A 173 1.62 37.00 -10.56
C ILE A 173 1.10 35.86 -11.46
N THR A 174 0.26 36.18 -12.46
CA THR A 174 -0.43 35.18 -13.28
C THR A 174 0.55 34.24 -13.99
N ALA A 175 1.58 34.78 -14.61
CA ALA A 175 2.61 34.00 -15.31
C ALA A 175 3.43 33.14 -14.33
N PHE A 176 3.70 33.65 -13.12
CA PHE A 176 4.41 32.90 -12.08
C PHE A 176 3.57 31.76 -11.55
N VAL A 177 2.31 32.00 -11.22
CA VAL A 177 1.38 30.96 -10.77
C VAL A 177 1.17 29.89 -11.84
N ALA A 178 1.05 30.31 -13.11
CA ALA A 178 0.94 29.35 -14.23
C ALA A 178 2.20 28.48 -14.35
N SER A 179 3.40 29.06 -14.20
CA SER A 179 4.65 28.29 -14.22
C SER A 179 4.77 27.31 -13.06
N LEU A 180 4.32 27.70 -11.86
CA LEU A 180 4.23 26.80 -10.71
C LEU A 180 3.25 25.65 -10.97
N GLY A 181 2.11 25.91 -11.62
CA GLY A 181 1.15 24.90 -12.02
C GLY A 181 1.76 23.84 -12.95
N ILE A 182 2.54 24.28 -13.95
CA ILE A 182 3.26 23.37 -14.86
C ILE A 182 4.32 22.56 -14.07
N GLY A 183 5.08 23.20 -13.19
CA GLY A 183 6.05 22.52 -12.34
C GLY A 183 5.41 21.49 -11.40
N ALA A 184 4.27 21.85 -10.78
CA ALA A 184 3.51 20.94 -9.93
C ALA A 184 2.97 19.73 -10.73
N MET A 185 2.53 19.94 -11.98
CA MET A 185 2.09 18.88 -12.87
C MET A 185 3.24 17.92 -13.19
N ALA A 186 4.43 18.43 -13.48
CA ALA A 186 5.61 17.61 -13.73
C ALA A 186 5.98 16.75 -12.51
N ILE A 187 5.93 17.32 -11.30
CA ILE A 187 6.17 16.59 -10.04
C ILE A 187 5.08 15.53 -9.81
N ALA A 188 3.80 15.88 -10.08
CA ALA A 188 2.69 14.94 -9.92
C ALA A 188 2.84 13.73 -10.86
N PHE A 189 3.27 13.95 -12.12
CA PHE A 189 3.55 12.85 -13.06
C PHE A 189 4.73 12.00 -12.59
N ALA A 190 5.79 12.61 -12.07
CA ALA A 190 6.95 11.87 -11.54
C ALA A 190 6.59 11.04 -10.28
N ALA A 191 5.67 11.52 -9.45
CA ALA A 191 5.23 10.86 -8.22
C ALA A 191 4.10 9.84 -8.44
N LYS A 192 3.50 9.79 -9.63
CA LYS A 192 2.29 9.00 -9.95
C LYS A 192 2.40 7.54 -9.50
N ASP A 193 3.50 6.86 -9.86
CA ASP A 193 3.65 5.43 -9.57
C ASP A 193 3.86 5.18 -8.08
N SER A 194 4.52 6.08 -7.37
CA SER A 194 4.70 6.00 -5.93
C SER A 194 3.36 6.15 -5.20
N LEU A 195 2.56 7.13 -5.60
CA LEU A 195 1.21 7.33 -5.07
C LEU A 195 0.28 6.16 -5.39
N ALA A 196 0.34 5.63 -6.61
CA ALA A 196 -0.45 4.46 -7.00
C ALA A 196 -0.15 3.24 -6.10
N ASN A 197 1.11 3.03 -5.73
CA ASN A 197 1.49 1.95 -4.81
C ASN A 197 0.97 2.18 -3.37
N ILE A 198 0.94 3.42 -2.91
CA ILE A 198 0.37 3.78 -1.60
C ILE A 198 -1.14 3.51 -1.59
N PHE A 199 -1.86 3.92 -2.62
CA PHE A 199 -3.28 3.62 -2.77
C PHE A 199 -3.53 2.12 -2.92
N GLY A 200 -2.69 1.39 -3.65
CA GLY A 200 -2.73 -0.06 -3.73
C GLY A 200 -2.60 -0.74 -2.36
N SER A 201 -1.69 -0.26 -1.50
CA SER A 201 -1.59 -0.78 -0.14
C SER A 201 -2.83 -0.50 0.71
N LEU A 202 -3.43 0.69 0.54
CA LEU A 202 -4.67 1.05 1.25
C LEU A 202 -5.82 0.11 0.84
N VAL A 203 -5.97 -0.17 -0.45
CA VAL A 203 -6.97 -1.12 -0.97
C VAL A 203 -6.74 -2.51 -0.36
N ILE A 204 -5.50 -3.04 -0.41
CA ILE A 204 -5.16 -4.34 0.16
C ILE A 204 -5.50 -4.43 1.65
N ILE A 205 -5.19 -3.38 2.43
CA ILE A 205 -5.44 -3.35 3.89
C ILE A 205 -6.93 -3.23 4.20
N THR A 206 -7.69 -2.51 3.37
CA THR A 206 -9.13 -2.25 3.59
C THR A 206 -9.99 -3.42 3.14
N GLU A 207 -9.78 -3.93 1.91
CA GLU A 207 -10.55 -5.02 1.33
C GLU A 207 -10.06 -6.40 1.76
N ARG A 208 -8.79 -6.50 2.16
CA ARG A 208 -8.16 -7.74 2.64
C ARG A 208 -8.33 -8.93 1.71
N PRO A 209 -8.01 -8.84 0.43
CA PRO A 209 -8.05 -9.98 -0.48
C PRO A 209 -7.11 -11.10 -0.03
N PHE A 210 -6.08 -10.75 0.73
CA PHE A 210 -5.17 -11.63 1.45
C PHE A 210 -4.63 -10.95 2.71
N VAL A 211 -4.11 -11.74 3.63
CA VAL A 211 -3.44 -11.28 4.85
C VAL A 211 -2.03 -11.88 4.96
N ILE A 212 -1.24 -11.37 5.90
CA ILE A 212 0.09 -11.93 6.19
C ILE A 212 -0.07 -13.39 6.63
N GLY A 213 0.69 -14.28 6.01
CA GLY A 213 0.63 -15.73 6.21
C GLY A 213 -0.20 -16.47 5.15
N ASP A 214 -0.93 -15.77 4.28
CA ASP A 214 -1.67 -16.40 3.21
C ASP A 214 -0.76 -16.88 2.07
N TRP A 215 -1.11 -18.02 1.51
CA TRP A 215 -0.57 -18.52 0.27
C TRP A 215 -1.38 -17.95 -0.91
N ILE A 216 -0.73 -17.12 -1.70
CA ILE A 216 -1.35 -16.47 -2.85
C ILE A 216 -0.56 -16.74 -4.13
N SER A 217 -1.27 -16.59 -5.26
CA SER A 217 -0.66 -16.52 -6.58
C SER A 217 -1.19 -15.29 -7.33
N ALA A 218 -0.29 -14.47 -7.81
CA ALA A 218 -0.57 -13.28 -8.62
C ALA A 218 0.58 -13.04 -9.59
N ASN A 219 0.30 -12.72 -10.86
CA ASN A 219 1.31 -12.42 -11.89
C ASN A 219 2.44 -13.46 -11.99
N ASN A 220 2.11 -14.76 -12.01
CA ASN A 220 3.07 -15.87 -12.03
C ASN A 220 4.01 -15.93 -10.81
N ILE A 221 3.74 -15.15 -9.76
CA ILE A 221 4.44 -15.22 -8.48
C ILE A 221 3.54 -15.98 -7.53
N GLU A 222 4.05 -17.09 -7.01
CA GLU A 222 3.34 -17.94 -6.06
C GLU A 222 4.17 -18.08 -4.78
N GLY A 223 3.53 -17.87 -3.63
CA GLY A 223 4.19 -17.97 -2.35
C GLY A 223 3.36 -17.47 -1.18
N ILE A 224 4.01 -17.29 -0.04
CA ILE A 224 3.41 -16.88 1.22
C ILE A 224 3.67 -15.39 1.43
N VAL A 225 2.64 -14.66 1.81
CA VAL A 225 2.74 -13.25 2.17
C VAL A 225 3.45 -13.14 3.52
N GLU A 226 4.67 -12.59 3.55
CA GLU A 226 5.41 -12.36 4.79
C GLU A 226 5.15 -10.98 5.40
N LYS A 227 5.10 -9.96 4.55
CA LYS A 227 4.97 -8.58 4.99
C LYS A 227 4.26 -7.74 3.94
N ILE A 228 3.35 -6.89 4.39
CA ILE A 228 2.76 -5.83 3.58
C ILE A 228 3.39 -4.52 4.03
N THR A 229 4.09 -3.83 3.12
CA THR A 229 4.71 -2.54 3.38
C THR A 229 3.93 -1.43 2.68
N PHE A 230 4.34 -0.20 2.90
CA PHE A 230 3.69 0.99 2.35
C PHE A 230 3.66 1.04 0.81
N ARG A 231 4.61 0.39 0.13
CA ARG A 231 4.74 0.43 -1.34
C ARG A 231 4.69 -0.95 -1.98
N SER A 232 5.07 -1.99 -1.25
CA SER A 232 5.22 -3.34 -1.78
C SER A 232 4.77 -4.39 -0.78
N THR A 233 4.34 -5.52 -1.29
CA THR A 233 4.09 -6.74 -0.51
C THR A 233 5.25 -7.71 -0.74
N CYS A 234 5.75 -8.27 0.35
CA CYS A 234 6.85 -9.22 0.36
C CYS A 234 6.26 -10.63 0.36
N ILE A 235 6.59 -11.41 -0.65
CA ILE A 235 6.10 -12.78 -0.84
C ILE A 235 7.31 -13.72 -0.83
N ARG A 236 7.28 -14.76 0.01
CA ARG A 236 8.27 -15.84 0.01
C ARG A 236 7.79 -16.96 -0.88
N THR A 237 8.55 -17.24 -1.93
CA THR A 237 8.26 -18.35 -2.83
C THR A 237 8.57 -19.70 -2.16
N PHE A 238 8.12 -20.80 -2.75
CA PHE A 238 8.45 -22.14 -2.26
C PHE A 238 9.93 -22.50 -2.44
N TYR A 239 10.66 -21.78 -3.29
CA TYR A 239 12.12 -21.87 -3.40
C TYR A 239 12.85 -21.05 -2.34
N GLN A 240 12.13 -20.47 -1.36
CA GLN A 240 12.63 -19.62 -0.28
C GLN A 240 13.14 -18.24 -0.74
N GLU A 241 12.87 -17.86 -1.97
CA GLU A 241 13.19 -16.55 -2.50
C GLU A 241 12.21 -15.49 -1.98
N LEU A 242 12.72 -14.31 -1.73
CA LEU A 242 11.93 -13.17 -1.28
C LEU A 242 11.65 -12.24 -2.46
N VAL A 243 10.37 -12.15 -2.84
CA VAL A 243 9.93 -11.32 -3.96
C VAL A 243 9.17 -10.11 -3.43
N TYR A 244 9.60 -8.91 -3.82
CA TYR A 244 8.93 -7.66 -3.49
C TYR A 244 8.05 -7.23 -4.65
N VAL A 245 6.74 -7.37 -4.48
CA VAL A 245 5.75 -7.03 -5.51
C VAL A 245 5.14 -5.66 -5.20
N PRO A 246 5.15 -4.70 -6.15
CA PRO A 246 4.49 -3.41 -5.97
C PRO A 246 3.00 -3.57 -5.65
N ASN A 247 2.50 -2.84 -4.65
CA ASN A 247 1.11 -2.98 -4.20
C ASN A 247 0.08 -2.55 -5.26
N ASN A 248 0.43 -1.56 -6.09
CA ASN A 248 -0.41 -1.17 -7.22
C ASN A 248 -0.62 -2.33 -8.21
N LEU A 249 0.39 -3.16 -8.41
CA LEU A 249 0.27 -4.33 -9.28
C LEU A 249 -0.68 -5.36 -8.67
N LEU A 250 -0.53 -5.67 -7.37
CA LEU A 250 -1.39 -6.63 -6.69
C LEU A 250 -2.84 -6.16 -6.59
N SER A 251 -3.08 -4.86 -6.34
CA SER A 251 -4.45 -4.34 -6.25
C SER A 251 -5.21 -4.31 -7.57
N ASN A 252 -4.50 -4.37 -8.71
CA ASN A 252 -5.09 -4.28 -10.06
C ASN A 252 -5.05 -5.59 -10.85
N THR A 253 -4.56 -6.68 -10.26
CA THR A 253 -4.49 -7.99 -10.92
C THR A 253 -5.30 -9.04 -10.19
N PRO A 254 -5.82 -10.07 -10.90
CA PRO A 254 -6.47 -11.18 -10.24
C PRO A 254 -5.51 -11.87 -9.27
N ILE A 255 -5.98 -12.12 -8.05
CA ILE A 255 -5.25 -12.83 -7.01
C ILE A 255 -5.97 -14.13 -6.70
N ILE A 256 -5.24 -15.23 -6.72
CA ILE A 256 -5.72 -16.53 -6.24
C ILE A 256 -5.25 -16.70 -4.80
N ASN A 257 -6.19 -16.71 -3.85
CA ASN A 257 -5.88 -17.01 -2.45
C ASN A 257 -6.13 -18.48 -2.15
N TYR A 258 -5.05 -19.23 -2.00
CA TYR A 258 -5.11 -20.66 -1.74
C TYR A 258 -5.42 -21.00 -0.27
N THR A 259 -5.14 -20.11 0.66
CA THR A 259 -5.42 -20.30 2.09
C THR A 259 -6.91 -20.21 2.39
N GLN A 260 -7.65 -19.38 1.62
CA GLN A 260 -9.09 -19.19 1.79
C GLN A 260 -9.95 -20.25 1.11
N ARG A 261 -9.36 -21.34 0.62
CA ARG A 261 -10.14 -22.45 0.07
C ARG A 261 -10.95 -23.10 1.19
N GLU A 262 -12.24 -23.24 0.95
CA GLU A 262 -13.15 -23.97 1.84
C GLU A 262 -13.05 -25.48 1.62
N LYS A 263 -12.88 -25.91 0.35
CA LYS A 263 -12.83 -27.33 -0.03
C LYS A 263 -11.64 -27.56 -0.94
N PHE A 264 -10.91 -28.64 -0.70
CA PHE A 264 -9.76 -29.03 -1.50
C PHE A 264 -10.16 -30.10 -2.51
N ARG A 265 -10.21 -29.73 -3.79
CA ARG A 265 -10.64 -30.59 -4.87
C ARG A 265 -9.61 -31.66 -5.21
N ILE A 266 -10.01 -32.94 -5.15
CA ILE A 266 -9.28 -34.07 -5.71
C ILE A 266 -9.91 -34.37 -7.05
N GLN A 267 -9.14 -34.24 -8.11
CA GLN A 267 -9.61 -34.53 -9.47
C GLN A 267 -8.51 -35.22 -10.28
N PHE A 268 -8.86 -36.33 -10.90
CA PHE A 268 -8.02 -37.00 -11.88
C PHE A 268 -8.85 -37.88 -12.82
N MET A 269 -8.25 -38.26 -13.95
CA MET A 269 -8.78 -39.25 -14.84
C MET A 269 -8.12 -40.60 -14.56
N LEU A 270 -8.92 -41.62 -14.26
CA LEU A 270 -8.47 -42.98 -14.06
C LEU A 270 -8.70 -43.75 -15.39
N GLY A 271 -7.61 -44.06 -16.09
CA GLY A 271 -7.65 -44.86 -17.29
C GLY A 271 -7.61 -46.35 -16.99
N VAL A 272 -8.63 -47.10 -17.39
CA VAL A 272 -8.68 -48.55 -17.29
C VAL A 272 -8.61 -49.17 -18.68
N THR A 273 -8.20 -50.45 -18.76
CA THR A 273 -8.02 -51.17 -20.06
C THR A 273 -9.32 -51.34 -20.81
N TYR A 274 -9.26 -51.42 -22.15
CA TYR A 274 -10.40 -51.71 -23.02
C TYR A 274 -11.00 -53.10 -22.82
N SER A 275 -10.28 -54.04 -22.18
CA SER A 275 -10.78 -55.34 -21.79
C SER A 275 -11.76 -55.28 -20.58
N THR A 276 -11.87 -54.15 -19.89
CA THR A 276 -12.81 -53.93 -18.79
C THR A 276 -14.25 -54.03 -19.28
N THR A 277 -15.02 -54.94 -18.71
CA THR A 277 -16.42 -55.12 -19.08
C THR A 277 -17.30 -53.99 -18.57
N ARG A 278 -18.50 -53.87 -19.15
CA ARG A 278 -19.50 -52.89 -18.73
C ARG A 278 -19.84 -53.04 -17.23
N GLU A 279 -20.02 -54.32 -16.79
CA GLU A 279 -20.38 -54.66 -15.43
C GLU A 279 -19.26 -54.23 -14.46
N GLN A 280 -17.99 -54.58 -14.79
CA GLN A 280 -16.84 -54.17 -14.00
C GLN A 280 -16.74 -52.63 -13.88
N MET A 281 -16.96 -51.93 -15.01
CA MET A 281 -16.95 -50.44 -15.01
C MET A 281 -17.99 -49.86 -14.06
N GLN A 282 -19.23 -50.40 -14.10
CA GLN A 282 -20.30 -49.94 -13.21
C GLN A 282 -19.99 -50.23 -11.74
N ILE A 283 -19.48 -51.46 -11.40
CA ILE A 283 -19.11 -51.84 -10.05
C ILE A 283 -18.00 -50.95 -9.50
N VAL A 284 -16.95 -50.72 -10.26
CA VAL A 284 -15.82 -49.88 -9.91
C VAL A 284 -16.27 -48.45 -9.62
N CYS A 285 -17.05 -47.84 -10.51
CA CYS A 285 -17.59 -46.49 -10.31
C CYS A 285 -18.46 -46.40 -9.05
N GLN A 286 -19.29 -47.42 -8.78
CA GLN A 286 -20.14 -47.50 -7.61
C GLN A 286 -19.34 -47.66 -6.31
N GLN A 287 -18.35 -48.54 -6.30
CA GLN A 287 -17.50 -48.80 -5.14
C GLN A 287 -16.62 -47.57 -4.80
N ILE A 288 -16.08 -46.87 -5.81
CA ILE A 288 -15.34 -45.62 -5.58
C ILE A 288 -16.27 -44.53 -5.02
N ARG A 289 -17.52 -44.45 -5.49
CA ARG A 289 -18.53 -43.52 -4.92
C ARG A 289 -18.82 -43.85 -3.46
N GLN A 290 -19.06 -45.15 -3.13
CA GLN A 290 -19.27 -45.58 -1.77
C GLN A 290 -18.06 -45.33 -0.87
N LEU A 291 -16.85 -45.54 -1.40
CA LEU A 291 -15.61 -45.16 -0.71
C LEU A 291 -15.60 -43.68 -0.33
N CYS A 292 -15.93 -42.79 -1.25
CA CYS A 292 -16.03 -41.33 -0.98
C CYS A 292 -17.04 -41.02 0.12
N GLU A 293 -18.19 -41.72 0.14
CA GLU A 293 -19.26 -41.52 1.09
C GLU A 293 -18.89 -42.06 2.49
N GLN A 294 -18.04 -43.10 2.58
CA GLN A 294 -17.60 -43.73 3.81
C GLN A 294 -16.35 -43.10 4.43
N MET A 295 -15.54 -42.40 3.65
CA MET A 295 -14.33 -41.74 4.16
C MET A 295 -14.68 -40.45 4.87
N ASP A 296 -14.43 -40.40 6.18
CA ASP A 296 -14.66 -39.18 6.99
C ASP A 296 -13.88 -37.95 6.50
N GLU A 297 -12.72 -38.18 5.86
CA GLU A 297 -11.84 -37.12 5.32
C GLU A 297 -12.33 -36.56 4.01
N ILE A 298 -13.42 -37.06 3.41
CA ILE A 298 -14.01 -36.58 2.13
C ILE A 298 -15.38 -35.97 2.40
N HIS A 299 -15.70 -34.88 1.72
CA HIS A 299 -17.02 -34.29 1.72
C HIS A 299 -18.00 -35.14 0.93
N ASN A 300 -19.18 -35.37 1.46
CA ASN A 300 -20.25 -36.12 0.77
C ASN A 300 -20.90 -35.32 -0.37
N GLU A 301 -20.62 -34.01 -0.45
CA GLU A 301 -21.13 -33.13 -1.50
C GLU A 301 -20.13 -33.02 -2.66
N GLY A 302 -20.68 -32.98 -3.88
CA GLY A 302 -19.86 -32.74 -5.10
C GLY A 302 -19.05 -33.95 -5.57
N ILE A 303 -19.44 -35.17 -5.15
CA ILE A 303 -18.85 -36.42 -5.65
C ILE A 303 -19.35 -36.68 -7.08
N ASP A 304 -18.42 -36.70 -8.05
CA ASP A 304 -18.71 -36.99 -9.44
C ASP A 304 -17.75 -38.08 -9.92
N ILE A 305 -18.27 -39.31 -10.03
CA ILE A 305 -17.53 -40.50 -10.43
C ILE A 305 -18.31 -41.16 -11.54
N ASN A 306 -17.82 -41.02 -12.77
CA ASN A 306 -18.51 -41.53 -13.95
C ASN A 306 -17.50 -41.99 -15.01
N PHE A 307 -17.91 -43.02 -15.81
CA PHE A 307 -17.26 -43.26 -17.07
C PHE A 307 -17.44 -42.03 -17.97
N PHE A 308 -16.33 -41.40 -18.34
CA PHE A 308 -16.36 -40.09 -18.96
C PHE A 308 -16.18 -40.14 -20.47
N GLU A 309 -15.15 -40.87 -20.95
CA GLU A 309 -14.84 -40.95 -22.37
C GLU A 309 -14.03 -42.19 -22.76
N PHE A 310 -14.04 -42.49 -24.02
CA PHE A 310 -13.14 -43.47 -24.67
C PHE A 310 -11.86 -42.71 -25.08
N GLY A 311 -10.75 -42.96 -24.38
CA GLY A 311 -9.44 -42.37 -24.73
C GLY A 311 -8.67 -43.21 -25.71
N ASP A 312 -7.56 -42.71 -26.24
CA ASP A 312 -6.74 -43.39 -27.27
C ASP A 312 -6.26 -44.81 -26.86
N SER A 313 -6.00 -45.02 -25.58
CA SER A 313 -5.48 -46.27 -25.05
C SER A 313 -6.19 -46.73 -23.78
N SER A 314 -7.25 -46.04 -23.35
CA SER A 314 -7.92 -46.25 -22.05
C SER A 314 -9.41 -45.90 -22.09
N LEU A 315 -10.19 -46.59 -21.26
CA LEU A 315 -11.52 -46.14 -20.88
C LEU A 315 -11.37 -45.22 -19.67
N ASN A 316 -11.72 -43.93 -19.81
CA ASN A 316 -11.46 -42.91 -18.81
C ASN A 316 -12.62 -42.73 -17.85
N ILE A 317 -12.35 -42.96 -16.55
CA ILE A 317 -13.27 -42.66 -15.43
C ILE A 317 -12.86 -41.32 -14.87
N ARG A 318 -13.79 -40.33 -14.87
CA ARG A 318 -13.57 -39.06 -14.18
C ARG A 318 -13.90 -39.25 -12.70
N ILE A 319 -12.93 -38.88 -11.85
CA ILE A 319 -13.09 -38.88 -10.40
C ILE A 319 -12.94 -37.45 -9.92
N VAL A 320 -13.98 -36.93 -9.26
CA VAL A 320 -13.98 -35.64 -8.59
C VAL A 320 -14.58 -35.82 -7.20
N CYS A 321 -13.84 -35.43 -6.19
CA CYS A 321 -14.30 -35.34 -4.81
C CYS A 321 -13.57 -34.22 -4.09
N TYR A 322 -13.95 -33.92 -2.84
CA TYR A 322 -13.37 -32.82 -2.07
C TYR A 322 -12.88 -33.33 -0.72
N ALA A 323 -11.61 -33.10 -0.41
CA ALA A 323 -11.03 -33.42 0.89
C ALA A 323 -11.47 -32.39 1.94
N LYS A 324 -11.81 -32.88 3.14
CA LYS A 324 -12.04 -32.06 4.32
C LYS A 324 -10.69 -31.64 4.91
N VAL A 325 -10.57 -30.36 5.18
CA VAL A 325 -9.37 -29.79 5.83
C VAL A 325 -9.79 -28.93 7.03
N PRO A 326 -8.99 -28.83 8.09
CA PRO A 326 -9.32 -28.01 9.25
C PRO A 326 -9.47 -26.52 8.85
N GLU A 327 -10.58 -25.89 9.19
CA GLU A 327 -10.88 -24.52 8.79
C GLU A 327 -9.85 -23.50 9.32
N ASN A 328 -9.49 -23.60 10.60
CA ASN A 328 -8.63 -22.67 11.31
C ASN A 328 -7.13 -23.05 11.31
N ALA A 329 -6.72 -23.98 10.45
CA ALA A 329 -5.34 -24.41 10.38
C ALA A 329 -4.53 -23.55 9.41
N SER A 330 -3.20 -23.46 9.65
CA SER A 330 -2.29 -22.85 8.69
C SER A 330 -2.32 -23.59 7.35
N TYR A 331 -1.96 -22.90 6.27
CA TYR A 331 -1.91 -23.52 4.94
C TYR A 331 -1.03 -24.77 4.90
N LEU A 332 0.07 -24.83 5.67
CA LEU A 332 0.95 -25.99 5.76
C LEU A 332 0.19 -27.23 6.25
N ILE A 333 -0.58 -27.07 7.31
CA ILE A 333 -1.39 -28.14 7.89
C ILE A 333 -2.50 -28.56 6.92
N LYS A 334 -3.19 -27.58 6.30
CA LYS A 334 -4.23 -27.86 5.29
C LYS A 334 -3.67 -28.66 4.12
N ASN A 335 -2.51 -28.27 3.61
CA ASN A 335 -1.84 -28.97 2.51
C ASN A 335 -1.38 -30.38 2.92
N GLN A 336 -0.81 -30.53 4.10
CA GLN A 336 -0.41 -31.83 4.61
C GLN A 336 -1.60 -32.80 4.72
N VAL A 337 -2.71 -32.35 5.31
CA VAL A 337 -3.95 -33.14 5.41
C VAL A 337 -4.47 -33.49 4.02
N TYR A 338 -4.51 -32.54 3.08
CA TYR A 338 -4.94 -32.80 1.72
C TYR A 338 -4.11 -33.89 1.03
N TYR A 339 -2.79 -33.81 1.10
CA TYR A 339 -1.92 -34.80 0.45
C TYR A 339 -2.02 -36.18 1.11
N GLN A 340 -2.16 -36.24 2.43
CA GLN A 340 -2.39 -37.49 3.15
C GLN A 340 -3.72 -38.11 2.74
N THR A 341 -4.80 -37.33 2.75
CA THR A 341 -6.14 -37.79 2.31
C THR A 341 -6.10 -38.29 0.86
N ARG A 342 -5.46 -37.54 -0.04
CA ARG A 342 -5.31 -37.93 -1.44
C ARG A 342 -4.53 -39.23 -1.61
N ALA A 343 -3.45 -39.41 -0.86
CA ALA A 343 -2.65 -40.62 -0.90
C ALA A 343 -3.45 -41.83 -0.42
N LYS A 344 -4.15 -41.70 0.71
CA LYS A 344 -5.03 -42.75 1.27
C LYS A 344 -6.14 -43.08 0.26
N PHE A 345 -6.80 -42.10 -0.29
CA PHE A 345 -7.85 -42.29 -1.29
C PHE A 345 -7.33 -43.01 -2.54
N ASN A 346 -6.18 -42.64 -3.07
CA ASN A 346 -5.58 -43.29 -4.25
C ASN A 346 -5.24 -44.76 -3.98
N LEU A 347 -4.76 -45.10 -2.77
CA LEU A 347 -4.47 -46.48 -2.38
C LEU A 347 -5.76 -47.31 -2.30
N GLU A 348 -6.82 -46.75 -1.77
CA GLU A 348 -8.12 -47.42 -1.71
C GLU A 348 -8.75 -47.63 -3.09
N VAL A 349 -8.62 -46.61 -3.99
CA VAL A 349 -9.04 -46.76 -5.41
C VAL A 349 -8.26 -47.88 -6.08
N LYS A 350 -6.95 -47.94 -5.82
CA LYS A 350 -6.12 -49.06 -6.37
C LYS A 350 -6.59 -50.42 -5.83
N ARG A 351 -6.90 -50.56 -4.53
CA ARG A 351 -7.47 -51.80 -3.95
C ARG A 351 -8.78 -52.20 -4.62
N ILE A 352 -9.70 -51.22 -4.88
CA ILE A 352 -10.97 -51.48 -5.57
C ILE A 352 -10.71 -52.05 -6.98
N LEU A 353 -9.74 -51.51 -7.71
CA LEU A 353 -9.38 -52.01 -9.05
C LEU A 353 -8.87 -53.47 -8.98
N GLU A 354 -7.99 -53.78 -8.05
CA GLU A 354 -7.42 -55.12 -7.84
C GLU A 354 -8.50 -56.12 -7.46
N GLU A 355 -9.41 -55.80 -6.53
CA GLU A 355 -10.53 -56.67 -6.13
C GLU A 355 -11.51 -56.99 -7.29
N ASN A 356 -11.66 -56.07 -8.26
CA ASN A 356 -12.54 -56.28 -9.38
C ASN A 356 -11.82 -56.76 -10.64
N ASN A 357 -10.54 -57.15 -10.53
CA ASN A 357 -9.70 -57.58 -11.68
C ASN A 357 -9.67 -56.56 -12.82
N VAL A 358 -9.67 -55.28 -12.46
CA VAL A 358 -9.56 -54.18 -13.45
C VAL A 358 -8.14 -53.63 -13.43
N SER A 359 -7.51 -53.60 -14.61
CA SER A 359 -6.15 -53.11 -14.74
C SER A 359 -6.12 -51.68 -15.24
N CYS A 360 -5.16 -50.90 -14.71
CA CYS A 360 -4.88 -49.58 -15.29
C CYS A 360 -4.36 -49.71 -16.69
N ALA A 361 -4.81 -48.82 -17.58
CA ALA A 361 -4.36 -48.80 -18.97
C ALA A 361 -2.95 -48.18 -19.07
N PHE A 362 -2.14 -48.83 -19.89
CA PHE A 362 -0.85 -48.31 -20.35
C PHE A 362 -0.99 -47.70 -21.74
N PRO A 363 -0.21 -46.68 -22.12
CA PRO A 363 -0.13 -46.19 -23.48
C PRO A 363 0.23 -47.34 -24.39
N SER A 364 -0.69 -47.72 -25.30
CA SER A 364 -0.53 -48.85 -26.20
C SER A 364 -0.46 -48.35 -27.62
N ARG A 365 0.41 -48.98 -28.45
CA ARG A 365 0.52 -48.72 -29.89
C ARG A 365 0.50 -50.05 -30.64
N SER A 366 -0.36 -50.14 -31.65
CA SER A 366 -0.33 -51.26 -32.57
C SER A 366 0.70 -50.98 -33.67
N ILE A 367 1.65 -51.86 -33.85
CA ILE A 367 2.67 -51.77 -34.90
C ILE A 367 2.33 -52.83 -35.95
N TYR A 368 2.07 -52.37 -37.16
CA TYR A 368 1.87 -53.24 -38.30
C TYR A 368 3.14 -53.29 -39.13
N PHE A 369 3.66 -54.51 -39.37
CA PHE A 369 4.82 -54.70 -40.24
C PHE A 369 4.31 -55.06 -41.59
N GLU A 370 4.59 -54.28 -42.63
CA GLU A 370 4.22 -54.53 -44.01
C GLU A 370 5.04 -55.67 -44.66
N THR A 371 6.24 -55.93 -44.11
CA THR A 371 7.12 -57.04 -44.55
C THR A 371 7.36 -57.98 -43.35
N PRO A 372 7.32 -59.32 -43.60
CA PRO A 372 7.63 -60.32 -42.59
C PRO A 372 9.04 -60.07 -42.00
N ILE A 373 9.17 -60.07 -40.66
CA ILE A 373 10.47 -59.98 -40.05
C ILE A 373 11.29 -61.23 -40.40
N PRO A 374 12.51 -61.11 -40.99
CA PRO A 374 13.31 -62.26 -41.33
C PRO A 374 13.62 -63.12 -40.11
N GLY A 375 13.17 -64.39 -40.08
CA GLY A 375 13.42 -65.35 -39.02
C GLY A 375 12.24 -65.68 -38.14
N THR A 376 11.05 -65.14 -38.36
CA THR A 376 9.81 -65.62 -37.75
C THR A 376 9.06 -66.50 -38.70
N ASP A 377 8.98 -67.79 -38.38
CA ASP A 377 8.14 -68.72 -39.14
C ASP A 377 6.68 -68.27 -39.13
N ALA A 378 6.08 -68.14 -40.31
CA ALA A 378 4.70 -67.67 -40.55
C ALA A 378 3.69 -68.72 -40.02
N GLY A 379 3.71 -69.06 -38.76
CA GLY A 379 2.88 -70.14 -38.24
C GLY A 379 2.57 -70.04 -36.71
N GLN A 380 3.17 -69.13 -35.99
CA GLN A 380 2.80 -68.99 -34.57
C GLN A 380 1.68 -67.96 -34.43
N THR A 381 0.51 -68.46 -34.11
CA THR A 381 -0.74 -67.78 -33.82
C THR A 381 -0.53 -66.81 -32.67
N ILE A 382 -1.15 -65.62 -32.78
CA ILE A 382 -1.15 -64.50 -31.82
C ILE A 382 -1.46 -64.90 -30.35
N GLU A 383 -1.88 -66.11 -30.10
CA GLU A 383 -2.22 -66.63 -28.77
C GLU A 383 -1.02 -66.98 -27.87
N GLU A 384 0.19 -67.16 -28.42
CA GLU A 384 1.36 -67.54 -27.63
C GLU A 384 2.22 -66.39 -27.12
N GLN A 385 2.04 -65.17 -27.68
CA GLN A 385 2.78 -63.98 -27.26
C GLN A 385 2.21 -63.25 -26.00
N GLN A 386 1.06 -63.70 -25.48
CA GLN A 386 0.47 -63.13 -24.26
C GLN A 386 0.98 -63.79 -22.96
N ARG A 387 1.91 -64.75 -23.01
CA ARG A 387 2.45 -65.45 -21.84
C ARG A 387 3.88 -65.14 -21.44
N VAL A 388 4.45 -64.04 -21.86
CA VAL A 388 5.74 -63.62 -21.31
C VAL A 388 5.48 -62.68 -20.15
N THR A 389 5.27 -63.27 -18.98
CA THR A 389 5.45 -62.60 -17.70
C THR A 389 6.95 -62.35 -17.49
N PRO A 390 7.44 -61.13 -17.24
CA PRO A 390 8.83 -60.95 -16.87
C PRO A 390 9.11 -61.60 -15.53
N ASP A 391 9.98 -62.57 -15.50
CA ASP A 391 10.47 -63.25 -14.30
C ASP A 391 11.31 -62.30 -13.47
N LEU A 392 10.71 -61.74 -12.42
CA LEU A 392 11.30 -60.74 -11.50
C LEU A 392 12.33 -61.33 -10.54
N GLN A 393 12.82 -62.58 -10.75
CA GLN A 393 13.74 -63.22 -9.82
C GLN A 393 15.23 -63.07 -10.12
N ASN A 394 15.66 -62.40 -11.21
CA ASN A 394 17.09 -62.33 -11.57
C ASN A 394 17.70 -60.92 -11.62
N ALA A 395 17.18 -59.96 -10.87
CA ALA A 395 17.82 -58.64 -10.76
C ALA A 395 18.61 -58.48 -9.45
N LYS A 396 19.46 -59.45 -9.13
CA LYS A 396 20.54 -59.27 -8.14
C LYS A 396 21.86 -59.26 -8.89
N GLY A 397 22.43 -58.06 -9.10
CA GLY A 397 23.80 -57.93 -9.56
C GLY A 397 24.02 -56.82 -10.57
N VAL A 398 23.78 -55.57 -10.24
CA VAL A 398 24.47 -54.45 -10.90
C VAL A 398 25.15 -53.63 -9.83
N GLN A 399 26.47 -53.76 -9.78
CA GLN A 399 27.36 -52.87 -9.00
C GLN A 399 27.37 -51.51 -9.66
N ILE A 400 27.11 -50.50 -8.84
CA ILE A 400 27.28 -49.11 -9.27
C ILE A 400 28.75 -48.72 -9.08
N GLU A 401 29.46 -48.62 -10.20
CA GLU A 401 30.80 -48.06 -10.27
C GLU A 401 30.72 -46.54 -10.01
N LYS A 402 31.36 -46.08 -8.95
CA LYS A 402 31.55 -44.65 -8.66
C LYS A 402 32.61 -44.12 -9.59
N THR A 403 32.23 -43.23 -10.49
CA THR A 403 33.18 -42.36 -11.20
C THR A 403 33.30 -41.06 -10.43
N GLU A 404 34.42 -40.86 -9.73
CA GLU A 404 34.91 -39.55 -9.31
C GLU A 404 35.46 -38.83 -10.52
N GLU A 405 35.01 -37.61 -10.79
CA GLU A 405 35.77 -36.63 -11.58
C GLU A 405 35.62 -35.22 -10.98
N LYS A 406 36.78 -34.75 -10.62
CA LYS A 406 37.41 -33.42 -10.53
C LYS A 406 36.52 -32.17 -10.63
#